data_9c81881194d01eae7ae624b0461765ee
#
_entry.id   9c81881194d01eae7ae624b0461765ee
#
_cell.length_a   1.000
_cell.length_b   1.000
_cell.length_c   1.000
_cell.angle_alpha   90.00
_cell.angle_beta   90.00
_cell.angle_gamma   90.00
#
_symmetry.space_group_name_H-M   'P 1'
#
loop_
_entity.id
_entity.type
_entity.pdbx_description
1 polymer ?
#
loop_
_entity_poly.entity_id
_entity_poly.type
_entity_poly.pdbx_seq_one_letter_code
_entity_poly.pdbx_strand_id
1 'polypeptide(L)'
;MEIFDTAVVGGGLAGLGVATLLRERGKNVVLFEKEDQPGGKVRSVREDGFVVELGPLGWLDREPVVSDLVAGLGLKPLIAKDVQKDRSLFKDGGLIALPSDGPSFLMSKVLPFHAKMRLAAELFIPARRHGEESVESFSTRRFGKHVANTLFGAMVSGIYGGDPQKLSVHAAFPLMAGWEFESGSCMRGALKHMRKKRRDIKQGRLKKTSGTLCSLAGGLGDFTDAAAQNLGANYRGGQALEAVTREGDFWELHQAGAVVARAHHLVLATPARESARLLGAVGKELAQVAATIPGNNLCVVTGAWRRDQVQHELQSFGFIALRNHGFRPLGVQYASSIFPDQSPSDMVQLRVLV
;
A
#
# COMPACT_ATOMS: atom_id res chain seq x y z
N MET A 1 -17.89 -7.46 -33.07
CA MET A 1 -17.43 -7.58 -31.67
C MET A 1 -15.93 -7.26 -31.66
N GLU A 2 -15.49 -6.40 -30.77
CA GLU A 2 -14.07 -6.02 -30.68
C GLU A 2 -13.26 -7.11 -29.99
N ILE A 3 -12.08 -7.37 -30.51
CA ILE A 3 -11.11 -8.32 -29.96
C ILE A 3 -9.89 -7.55 -29.49
N PHE A 4 -9.48 -7.79 -28.24
CA PHE A 4 -8.34 -7.16 -27.59
C PHE A 4 -7.23 -8.17 -27.28
N ASP A 5 -5.97 -7.70 -27.18
CA ASP A 5 -4.91 -8.54 -26.65
C ASP A 5 -5.17 -8.87 -25.17
N THR A 6 -5.59 -7.83 -24.41
CA THR A 6 -5.85 -7.98 -22.98
C THR A 6 -7.08 -7.17 -22.55
N ALA A 7 -7.95 -7.80 -21.78
CA ALA A 7 -9.01 -7.13 -21.04
C ALA A 7 -8.61 -7.01 -19.57
N VAL A 8 -8.74 -5.82 -19.00
CA VAL A 8 -8.50 -5.53 -17.59
C VAL A 8 -9.83 -5.20 -16.94
N VAL A 9 -10.13 -5.80 -15.81
CA VAL A 9 -11.36 -5.57 -15.04
C VAL A 9 -11.00 -4.94 -13.70
N GLY A 10 -11.49 -3.72 -13.49
CA GLY A 10 -11.21 -2.89 -12.32
C GLY A 10 -10.31 -1.70 -12.64
N GLY A 11 -10.87 -0.49 -12.56
CA GLY A 11 -10.21 0.80 -12.82
C GLY A 11 -9.51 1.40 -11.60
N GLY A 12 -9.12 0.56 -10.63
CA GLY A 12 -8.25 0.95 -9.54
C GLY A 12 -6.79 1.11 -9.97
N LEU A 13 -5.92 1.53 -9.04
CA LEU A 13 -4.50 1.78 -9.30
C LEU A 13 -3.79 0.60 -10.00
N ALA A 14 -4.09 -0.64 -9.58
CA ALA A 14 -3.48 -1.83 -10.16
C ALA A 14 -3.92 -2.04 -11.62
N GLY A 15 -5.22 -1.93 -11.90
CA GLY A 15 -5.74 -2.12 -13.25
C GLY A 15 -5.30 -1.04 -14.22
N LEU A 16 -5.37 0.23 -13.80
CA LEU A 16 -4.88 1.37 -14.59
C LEU A 16 -3.38 1.25 -14.86
N GLY A 17 -2.58 0.88 -13.85
CA GLY A 17 -1.14 0.69 -14.02
C GLY A 17 -0.81 -0.42 -15.02
N VAL A 18 -1.47 -1.58 -14.92
CA VAL A 18 -1.26 -2.69 -15.87
C VAL A 18 -1.70 -2.28 -17.28
N ALA A 19 -2.88 -1.65 -17.42
CA ALA A 19 -3.39 -1.26 -18.73
C ALA A 19 -2.46 -0.22 -19.42
N THR A 20 -1.97 0.78 -18.66
CA THR A 20 -1.01 1.77 -19.16
C THR A 20 0.29 1.10 -19.63
N LEU A 21 0.88 0.24 -18.81
CA LEU A 21 2.12 -0.48 -19.14
C LEU A 21 1.98 -1.39 -20.37
N LEU A 22 0.84 -2.06 -20.52
CA LEU A 22 0.58 -2.89 -21.69
C LEU A 22 0.42 -2.05 -22.95
N ARG A 23 -0.28 -0.90 -22.85
CA ARG A 23 -0.43 0.04 -23.96
C ARG A 23 0.91 0.64 -24.39
N GLU A 24 1.78 1.03 -23.46
CA GLU A 24 3.14 1.49 -23.76
C GLU A 24 3.95 0.45 -24.54
N ARG A 25 3.65 -0.84 -24.35
CA ARG A 25 4.24 -1.95 -25.09
C ARG A 25 3.53 -2.28 -26.40
N GLY A 26 2.65 -1.40 -26.88
CA GLY A 26 1.93 -1.56 -28.13
C GLY A 26 0.81 -2.61 -28.12
N LYS A 27 0.33 -3.02 -26.93
CA LYS A 27 -0.79 -3.97 -26.82
C LYS A 27 -2.13 -3.26 -26.96
N ASN A 28 -3.08 -3.91 -27.64
CA ASN A 28 -4.46 -3.47 -27.69
C ASN A 28 -5.17 -3.90 -26.40
N VAL A 29 -5.43 -2.94 -25.50
CA VAL A 29 -5.96 -3.18 -24.15
C VAL A 29 -7.28 -2.46 -23.97
N VAL A 30 -8.25 -3.12 -23.35
CA VAL A 30 -9.49 -2.52 -22.85
C VAL A 30 -9.55 -2.67 -21.34
N LEU A 31 -10.05 -1.62 -20.66
CA LEU A 31 -10.27 -1.65 -19.22
C LEU A 31 -11.73 -1.34 -18.90
N PHE A 32 -12.36 -2.20 -18.12
CA PHE A 32 -13.73 -2.03 -17.60
C PHE A 32 -13.70 -1.64 -16.12
N GLU A 33 -14.43 -0.59 -15.77
CA GLU A 33 -14.66 -0.13 -14.40
C GLU A 33 -16.14 0.08 -14.17
N LYS A 34 -16.66 -0.40 -13.04
CA LYS A 34 -18.09 -0.29 -12.69
C LYS A 34 -18.53 1.12 -12.34
N GLU A 35 -17.63 1.91 -11.74
CA GLU A 35 -17.88 3.30 -11.38
C GLU A 35 -17.59 4.21 -12.58
N ASP A 36 -18.27 5.37 -12.64
CA ASP A 36 -18.03 6.35 -13.70
C ASP A 36 -16.61 6.94 -13.62
N GLN A 37 -16.08 7.08 -12.40
CA GLN A 37 -14.76 7.64 -12.14
C GLN A 37 -13.71 6.55 -11.93
N PRO A 38 -12.49 6.74 -12.49
CA PRO A 38 -11.36 5.84 -12.22
C PRO A 38 -10.83 5.99 -10.80
N GLY A 39 -10.02 5.03 -10.36
CA GLY A 39 -9.23 5.12 -9.14
C GLY A 39 -9.58 4.09 -8.07
N GLY A 40 -10.82 3.63 -8.03
CA GLY A 40 -11.26 2.69 -7.01
C GLY A 40 -11.10 3.26 -5.60
N LYS A 41 -10.11 2.77 -4.83
CA LYS A 41 -9.78 3.29 -3.49
C LYS A 41 -8.88 4.54 -3.51
N VAL A 42 -8.34 4.91 -4.66
CA VAL A 42 -7.52 6.11 -4.85
C VAL A 42 -8.42 7.20 -5.41
N ARG A 43 -8.85 8.08 -4.53
CA ARG A 43 -9.68 9.24 -4.90
C ARG A 43 -9.20 10.47 -4.14
N SER A 44 -9.06 11.58 -4.87
CA SER A 44 -8.71 12.88 -4.32
C SER A 44 -9.87 13.86 -4.53
N VAL A 45 -10.20 14.61 -3.50
CA VAL A 45 -11.17 15.72 -3.55
C VAL A 45 -10.41 17.03 -3.48
N ARG A 46 -10.77 17.99 -4.33
CA ARG A 46 -10.16 19.33 -4.35
C ARG A 46 -11.24 20.33 -4.04
N GLU A 47 -11.12 21.00 -2.90
CA GLU A 47 -12.10 21.92 -2.40
C GLU A 47 -11.44 22.97 -1.51
N ASP A 48 -11.78 24.23 -1.68
CA ASP A 48 -11.33 25.37 -0.86
C ASP A 48 -9.80 25.43 -0.66
N GLY A 49 -9.03 25.07 -1.69
CA GLY A 49 -7.57 25.05 -1.63
C GLY A 49 -6.96 23.83 -0.96
N PHE A 50 -7.79 22.89 -0.52
CA PHE A 50 -7.34 21.59 0.00
C PHE A 50 -7.32 20.53 -1.09
N VAL A 51 -6.34 19.62 -0.98
CA VAL A 51 -6.35 18.32 -1.63
C VAL A 51 -6.57 17.27 -0.55
N VAL A 52 -7.71 16.59 -0.61
CA VAL A 52 -8.13 15.60 0.37
C VAL A 52 -8.07 14.21 -0.25
N GLU A 53 -7.16 13.38 0.25
CA GLU A 53 -7.06 11.98 -0.16
C GLU A 53 -8.08 11.12 0.61
N LEU A 54 -9.01 10.48 -0.07
CA LEU A 54 -10.00 9.59 0.55
C LEU A 54 -9.44 8.18 0.79
N GLY A 55 -8.31 7.85 0.18
CA GLY A 55 -7.63 6.57 0.27
C GLY A 55 -6.19 6.70 0.79
N PRO A 56 -5.19 6.17 0.09
CA PRO A 56 -3.78 6.35 0.45
C PRO A 56 -3.34 7.81 0.30
N LEU A 57 -2.38 8.24 1.11
CA LEU A 57 -1.86 9.61 1.08
C LEU A 57 -0.80 9.81 -0.02
N GLY A 58 -0.15 8.74 -0.44
CA GLY A 58 0.96 8.78 -1.39
C GLY A 58 1.58 7.40 -1.59
N TRP A 59 2.65 7.34 -2.37
CA TRP A 59 3.45 6.13 -2.56
C TRP A 59 4.89 6.34 -2.12
N LEU A 60 5.57 5.26 -1.74
CA LEU A 60 7.00 5.29 -1.46
C LEU A 60 7.77 5.06 -2.77
N ASP A 61 8.66 5.99 -3.14
CA ASP A 61 9.54 5.86 -4.31
C ASP A 61 10.62 4.79 -4.04
N ARG A 62 10.21 3.54 -4.08
CA ARG A 62 11.08 2.36 -3.88
C ARG A 62 11.28 1.53 -5.14
N GLU A 63 10.31 1.58 -6.05
CA GLU A 63 10.27 0.81 -7.27
C GLU A 63 10.31 1.75 -8.48
N PRO A 64 11.34 1.67 -9.33
CA PRO A 64 11.51 2.58 -10.48
C PRO A 64 10.30 2.59 -11.43
N VAL A 65 9.63 1.45 -11.58
CA VAL A 65 8.46 1.30 -12.47
C VAL A 65 7.33 2.29 -12.13
N VAL A 66 7.15 2.63 -10.84
CA VAL A 66 6.11 3.58 -10.43
C VAL A 66 6.47 4.99 -10.88
N SER A 67 7.71 5.41 -10.67
CA SER A 67 8.19 6.72 -11.10
C SER A 67 8.23 6.84 -12.63
N ASP A 68 8.62 5.77 -13.33
CA ASP A 68 8.63 5.74 -14.79
C ASP A 68 7.19 5.83 -15.34
N LEU A 69 6.21 5.18 -14.71
CA LEU A 69 4.79 5.23 -15.09
C LEU A 69 4.19 6.62 -14.87
N VAL A 70 4.48 7.25 -13.73
CA VAL A 70 4.07 8.64 -13.43
C VAL A 70 4.65 9.60 -14.47
N ALA A 71 5.94 9.46 -14.78
CA ALA A 71 6.60 10.30 -15.79
C ALA A 71 6.07 10.06 -17.20
N GLY A 72 5.78 8.81 -17.57
CA GLY A 72 5.20 8.43 -18.87
C GLY A 72 3.81 9.04 -19.11
N LEU A 73 3.06 9.30 -18.04
CA LEU A 73 1.79 10.03 -18.09
C LEU A 73 1.96 11.57 -18.06
N GLY A 74 3.18 12.08 -18.10
CA GLY A 74 3.47 13.52 -18.06
C GLY A 74 3.31 14.16 -16.68
N LEU A 75 3.17 13.37 -15.63
CA LEU A 75 2.98 13.83 -14.26
C LEU A 75 4.32 14.05 -13.54
N LYS A 76 4.31 14.98 -12.57
CA LYS A 76 5.49 15.28 -11.73
C LYS A 76 5.20 14.91 -10.29
N PRO A 77 6.04 14.06 -9.66
CA PRO A 77 5.88 13.74 -8.25
C PRO A 77 6.02 14.98 -7.35
N LEU A 78 5.10 15.13 -6.41
CA LEU A 78 5.21 16.02 -5.27
C LEU A 78 5.93 15.24 -4.15
N ILE A 79 7.11 15.72 -3.76
CA ILE A 79 7.96 15.04 -2.78
C ILE A 79 7.58 15.52 -1.38
N ALA A 80 7.31 14.58 -0.47
CA ALA A 80 7.02 14.90 0.92
C ALA A 80 8.18 15.59 1.62
N LYS A 81 7.88 16.50 2.55
CA LYS A 81 8.87 17.17 3.40
C LYS A 81 9.60 16.17 4.30
N ASP A 82 10.75 16.55 4.81
CA ASP A 82 11.60 15.67 5.64
C ASP A 82 10.92 15.19 6.94
N VAL A 83 9.91 15.90 7.43
CA VAL A 83 9.07 15.50 8.56
C VAL A 83 8.42 14.12 8.40
N GLN A 84 8.27 13.63 7.16
CA GLN A 84 7.79 12.28 6.88
C GLN A 84 8.65 11.16 7.51
N LYS A 85 9.90 11.45 7.85
CA LYS A 85 10.84 10.50 8.48
C LYS A 85 10.56 10.34 9.96
N ASP A 86 9.98 11.35 10.59
CA ASP A 86 9.72 11.40 12.01
C ASP A 86 8.33 10.84 12.30
N ARG A 87 8.27 9.76 13.04
CA ARG A 87 7.05 9.07 13.41
C ARG A 87 6.99 8.86 14.90
N SER A 88 5.78 8.81 15.44
CA SER A 88 5.57 8.54 16.86
C SER A 88 4.65 7.33 17.06
N LEU A 89 4.76 6.72 18.23
CA LEU A 89 3.79 5.78 18.76
C LEU A 89 2.96 6.48 19.84
N PHE A 90 1.66 6.33 19.78
CA PHE A 90 0.79 6.69 20.90
C PHE A 90 0.71 5.49 21.85
N LYS A 91 1.23 5.68 23.06
CA LYS A 91 1.29 4.66 24.08
C LYS A 91 1.14 5.30 25.46
N ASP A 92 0.32 4.70 26.33
CA ASP A 92 0.15 5.10 27.75
C ASP A 92 -0.20 6.61 27.90
N GLY A 93 -1.05 7.12 27.00
CA GLY A 93 -1.50 8.51 27.02
C GLY A 93 -0.51 9.55 26.44
N GLY A 94 0.63 9.12 25.90
CA GLY A 94 1.66 10.00 25.36
C GLY A 94 2.20 9.58 23.99
N LEU A 95 2.86 10.53 23.32
CA LEU A 95 3.57 10.27 22.07
C LEU A 95 5.05 9.94 22.36
N ILE A 96 5.50 8.81 21.83
CA ILE A 96 6.89 8.36 21.91
C ILE A 96 7.47 8.37 20.50
N ALA A 97 8.48 9.21 20.26
CA ALA A 97 9.14 9.29 18.96
C ALA A 97 9.81 7.94 18.61
N LEU A 98 9.57 7.48 17.38
CA LEU A 98 10.25 6.32 16.82
C LEU A 98 11.60 6.74 16.26
N PRO A 99 12.70 6.20 16.77
CA PRO A 99 14.04 6.55 16.29
C PRO A 99 14.26 6.02 14.86
N SER A 100 14.91 6.83 14.05
CA SER A 100 15.19 6.54 12.64
C SER A 100 16.48 5.76 12.42
N ASP A 101 17.35 5.69 13.42
CA ASP A 101 18.68 5.04 13.36
C ASP A 101 18.96 4.12 14.55
N GLY A 102 19.94 3.23 14.39
CA GLY A 102 20.28 2.22 15.40
C GLY A 102 20.74 2.79 16.75
N PRO A 103 21.67 3.77 16.80
CA PRO A 103 22.09 4.39 18.05
C PRO A 103 20.92 5.05 18.80
N SER A 104 20.12 5.85 18.11
CA SER A 104 18.94 6.50 18.70
C SER A 104 17.92 5.45 19.17
N PHE A 105 17.78 4.34 18.46
CA PHE A 105 16.90 3.24 18.88
C PHE A 105 17.37 2.59 20.19
N LEU A 106 18.67 2.36 20.36
CA LEU A 106 19.23 1.82 21.59
C LEU A 106 18.99 2.73 22.80
N MET A 107 19.02 4.05 22.60
CA MET A 107 18.78 5.04 23.66
C MET A 107 17.29 5.33 23.88
N SER A 108 16.43 4.99 22.94
CA SER A 108 14.99 5.33 22.99
C SER A 108 14.25 4.60 24.12
N LYS A 109 13.10 5.17 24.53
CA LYS A 109 12.16 4.56 25.48
C LYS A 109 11.11 3.66 24.80
N VAL A 110 11.22 3.44 23.50
CA VAL A 110 10.26 2.60 22.74
C VAL A 110 10.19 1.18 23.27
N LEU A 111 11.36 0.61 23.61
CA LEU A 111 11.48 -0.73 24.19
C LEU A 111 12.27 -0.70 25.50
N PRO A 112 11.88 -1.49 26.51
CA PRO A 112 12.67 -1.67 27.72
C PRO A 112 13.99 -2.40 27.41
N PHE A 113 14.99 -2.23 28.27
CA PHE A 113 16.34 -2.77 28.06
C PHE A 113 16.35 -4.29 27.78
N HIS A 114 15.62 -5.08 28.57
CA HIS A 114 15.55 -6.53 28.36
C HIS A 114 14.97 -6.91 26.98
N ALA A 115 14.03 -6.11 26.43
CA ALA A 115 13.50 -6.34 25.09
C ALA A 115 14.52 -5.99 24.00
N LYS A 116 15.37 -4.99 24.21
CA LYS A 116 16.50 -4.69 23.31
C LYS A 116 17.53 -5.80 23.30
N MET A 117 17.86 -6.36 24.47
CA MET A 117 18.74 -7.53 24.58
C MET A 117 18.13 -8.76 23.88
N ARG A 118 16.82 -8.98 24.06
CA ARG A 118 16.10 -10.07 23.37
C ARG A 118 16.09 -9.88 21.85
N LEU A 119 15.98 -8.64 21.38
CA LEU A 119 16.11 -8.30 19.95
C LEU A 119 17.51 -8.63 19.43
N ALA A 120 18.57 -8.26 20.14
CA ALA A 120 19.95 -8.60 19.77
C ALA A 120 20.20 -10.13 19.74
N ALA A 121 19.55 -10.88 20.63
CA ALA A 121 19.63 -12.33 20.65
C ALA A 121 18.95 -13.03 19.46
N GLU A 122 18.26 -12.28 18.57
CA GLU A 122 17.65 -12.82 17.34
C GLU A 122 18.66 -13.60 16.49
N LEU A 123 19.91 -13.19 16.48
CA LEU A 123 21.00 -13.84 15.74
C LEU A 123 21.21 -15.32 16.11
N PHE A 124 20.80 -15.72 17.33
CA PHE A 124 20.99 -17.06 17.90
C PHE A 124 19.68 -17.87 17.90
N ILE A 125 18.57 -17.30 17.48
CA ILE A 125 17.29 -18.02 17.42
C ILE A 125 17.28 -18.96 16.21
N PRO A 126 16.96 -20.26 16.41
CA PRO A 126 16.87 -21.21 15.31
C PRO A 126 15.83 -20.77 14.25
N ALA A 127 16.18 -20.93 12.98
CA ALA A 127 15.29 -20.64 11.88
C ALA A 127 14.18 -21.70 11.78
N ARG A 128 12.96 -21.26 11.52
CA ARG A 128 11.86 -22.12 11.10
C ARG A 128 11.76 -22.07 9.57
N ARG A 129 11.88 -23.23 8.92
CA ARG A 129 11.95 -23.31 7.46
C ARG A 129 10.66 -23.82 6.80
N HIS A 130 9.68 -24.26 7.58
CA HIS A 130 8.46 -24.87 7.06
C HIS A 130 7.23 -24.43 7.86
N GLY A 131 6.11 -24.38 7.17
CA GLY A 131 4.79 -24.09 7.71
C GLY A 131 4.43 -22.60 7.69
N GLU A 132 3.13 -22.33 7.65
CA GLU A 132 2.59 -20.99 7.78
C GLU A 132 2.75 -20.49 9.22
N GLU A 133 2.98 -19.19 9.35
CA GLU A 133 3.14 -18.53 10.64
C GLU A 133 2.48 -17.14 10.59
N SER A 134 1.75 -16.77 11.64
CA SER A 134 1.22 -15.43 11.77
C SER A 134 2.33 -14.43 12.08
N VAL A 135 2.09 -13.15 11.77
CA VAL A 135 3.04 -12.07 12.09
C VAL A 135 3.31 -12.02 13.60
N GLU A 136 2.29 -12.23 14.45
CA GLU A 136 2.50 -12.26 15.90
C GLU A 136 3.37 -13.43 16.34
N SER A 137 3.09 -14.65 15.87
CA SER A 137 3.89 -15.85 16.20
C SER A 137 5.33 -15.67 15.75
N PHE A 138 5.54 -15.29 14.49
CA PHE A 138 6.86 -15.02 13.92
C PHE A 138 7.64 -13.97 14.72
N SER A 139 7.02 -12.81 14.94
CA SER A 139 7.70 -11.70 15.62
C SER A 139 8.00 -12.02 17.10
N THR A 140 7.08 -12.73 17.79
CA THR A 140 7.28 -13.18 19.18
C THR A 140 8.43 -14.18 19.27
N ARG A 141 8.46 -15.16 18.37
CA ARG A 141 9.52 -16.17 18.33
C ARG A 141 10.88 -15.55 18.00
N ARG A 142 10.96 -14.72 16.99
CA ARG A 142 12.22 -14.11 16.52
C ARG A 142 12.71 -12.98 17.43
N PHE A 143 11.84 -12.05 17.80
CA PHE A 143 12.22 -10.78 18.41
C PHE A 143 11.73 -10.63 19.85
N GLY A 144 10.82 -11.51 20.30
CA GLY A 144 10.23 -11.48 21.64
C GLY A 144 8.95 -10.63 21.73
N LYS A 145 8.13 -10.93 22.74
CA LYS A 145 6.77 -10.40 22.91
C LYS A 145 6.69 -8.87 22.93
N HIS A 146 7.63 -8.18 23.57
CA HIS A 146 7.64 -6.72 23.62
C HIS A 146 7.83 -6.10 22.23
N VAL A 147 8.77 -6.62 21.43
CA VAL A 147 9.01 -6.17 20.05
C VAL A 147 7.80 -6.50 19.18
N ALA A 148 7.24 -7.71 19.31
CA ALA A 148 6.06 -8.13 18.59
C ALA A 148 4.89 -7.18 18.83
N ASN A 149 4.55 -6.90 20.08
CA ASN A 149 3.40 -6.04 20.41
C ASN A 149 3.63 -4.56 20.08
N THR A 150 4.86 -4.05 20.23
CA THR A 150 5.13 -2.61 20.05
C THR A 150 5.42 -2.29 18.58
N LEU A 151 6.41 -2.96 17.96
CA LEU A 151 6.84 -2.60 16.61
C LEU A 151 6.00 -3.31 15.54
N PHE A 152 5.83 -4.63 15.64
CA PHE A 152 5.04 -5.36 14.64
C PHE A 152 3.56 -5.05 14.75
N GLY A 153 3.03 -4.90 15.98
CA GLY A 153 1.66 -4.45 16.20
C GLY A 153 1.39 -3.10 15.56
N ALA A 154 2.29 -2.12 15.75
CA ALA A 154 2.19 -0.81 15.10
C ALA A 154 2.30 -0.90 13.57
N MET A 155 3.25 -1.70 13.05
CA MET A 155 3.41 -1.89 11.60
C MET A 155 2.16 -2.51 10.97
N VAL A 156 1.59 -3.54 11.59
CA VAL A 156 0.37 -4.19 11.09
C VAL A 156 -0.81 -3.23 11.16
N SER A 157 -0.99 -2.52 12.26
CA SER A 157 -2.05 -1.51 12.38
C SER A 157 -1.91 -0.39 11.36
N GLY A 158 -0.70 0.18 11.20
CA GLY A 158 -0.47 1.32 10.32
C GLY A 158 -0.44 1.00 8.83
N ILE A 159 -0.07 -0.23 8.44
CA ILE A 159 0.05 -0.62 7.03
C ILE A 159 -1.19 -1.38 6.56
N TYR A 160 -1.68 -2.31 7.37
CA TYR A 160 -2.74 -3.23 6.96
C TYR A 160 -4.08 -2.97 7.65
N GLY A 161 -4.12 -2.16 8.72
CA GLY A 161 -5.30 -2.05 9.60
C GLY A 161 -5.74 -3.41 10.16
N GLY A 162 -4.87 -4.42 10.03
CA GLY A 162 -5.18 -5.83 10.22
C GLY A 162 -4.84 -6.35 11.62
N ASP A 163 -5.06 -7.66 11.81
CA ASP A 163 -4.75 -8.39 13.03
C ASP A 163 -3.45 -9.20 12.86
N PRO A 164 -2.37 -8.93 13.65
CA PRO A 164 -1.12 -9.67 13.53
C PRO A 164 -1.25 -11.17 13.82
N GLN A 165 -2.31 -11.60 14.52
CA GLN A 165 -2.58 -13.02 14.76
C GLN A 165 -3.12 -13.74 13.52
N LYS A 166 -3.78 -13.01 12.61
CA LYS A 166 -4.44 -13.56 11.42
C LYS A 166 -3.65 -13.35 10.13
N LEU A 167 -2.73 -12.38 10.11
CA LEU A 167 -1.91 -12.10 8.94
C LEU A 167 -0.75 -13.08 8.83
N SER A 168 -0.62 -13.73 7.67
CA SER A 168 0.56 -14.54 7.32
C SER A 168 1.80 -13.66 7.23
N VAL A 169 2.90 -14.05 7.87
CA VAL A 169 4.18 -13.34 7.75
C VAL A 169 4.73 -13.42 6.32
N HIS A 170 4.51 -14.52 5.63
CA HIS A 170 4.93 -14.69 4.24
C HIS A 170 4.22 -13.74 3.29
N ALA A 171 2.94 -13.44 3.54
CA ALA A 171 2.17 -12.49 2.76
C ALA A 171 2.45 -11.03 3.16
N ALA A 172 2.49 -10.73 4.46
CA ALA A 172 2.63 -9.35 4.94
C ALA A 172 4.09 -8.85 4.96
N PHE A 173 5.04 -9.71 5.30
CA PHE A 173 6.46 -9.38 5.42
C PHE A 173 7.37 -10.38 4.69
N PRO A 174 7.17 -10.61 3.37
CA PRO A 174 7.87 -11.65 2.61
C PRO A 174 9.40 -11.53 2.66
N LEU A 175 9.92 -10.30 2.70
CA LEU A 175 11.37 -10.07 2.84
C LEU A 175 11.91 -10.60 4.17
N MET A 176 11.18 -10.39 5.28
CA MET A 176 11.65 -10.84 6.60
C MET A 176 11.59 -12.37 6.70
N ALA A 177 10.52 -12.98 6.21
CA ALA A 177 10.42 -14.44 6.12
C ALA A 177 11.51 -15.03 5.23
N GLY A 178 11.79 -14.41 4.08
CA GLY A 178 12.87 -14.79 3.18
C GLY A 178 14.26 -14.65 3.81
N TRP A 179 14.50 -13.61 4.58
CA TRP A 179 15.78 -13.42 5.29
C TRP A 179 16.02 -14.51 6.34
N GLU A 180 15.00 -14.89 7.10
CA GLU A 180 15.10 -16.03 8.01
C GLU A 180 15.39 -17.32 7.25
N PHE A 181 14.63 -17.60 6.20
CA PHE A 181 14.77 -18.82 5.40
C PHE A 181 16.16 -18.96 4.79
N GLU A 182 16.68 -17.90 4.15
CA GLU A 182 17.96 -17.92 3.43
C GLU A 182 19.19 -17.80 4.34
N SER A 183 19.09 -17.02 5.41
CA SER A 183 20.23 -16.61 6.23
C SER A 183 20.19 -17.12 7.66
N GLY A 184 19.11 -17.82 8.05
CA GLY A 184 18.89 -18.32 9.40
C GLY A 184 18.52 -17.24 10.41
N SER A 185 18.53 -15.95 10.00
CA SER A 185 18.29 -14.80 10.86
C SER A 185 17.81 -13.62 10.02
N CYS A 186 16.80 -12.90 10.51
CA CYS A 186 16.31 -11.69 9.86
C CYS A 186 17.39 -10.59 9.84
N MET A 187 18.15 -10.44 10.91
CA MET A 187 19.23 -9.43 10.98
C MET A 187 20.36 -9.74 10.01
N ARG A 188 20.81 -11.00 9.92
CA ARG A 188 21.83 -11.42 8.94
C ARG A 188 21.33 -11.25 7.51
N GLY A 189 20.09 -11.67 7.25
CA GLY A 189 19.46 -11.52 5.94
C GLY A 189 19.31 -10.06 5.51
N ALA A 190 18.87 -9.18 6.42
CA ALA A 190 18.76 -7.74 6.17
C ALA A 190 20.14 -7.13 5.80
N LEU A 191 21.19 -7.45 6.55
CA LEU A 191 22.54 -6.98 6.27
C LEU A 191 23.05 -7.46 4.89
N LYS A 192 22.83 -8.75 4.57
CA LYS A 192 23.18 -9.32 3.25
C LYS A 192 22.40 -8.63 2.14
N HIS A 193 21.10 -8.42 2.33
CA HIS A 193 20.24 -7.72 1.37
C HIS A 193 20.69 -6.28 1.13
N MET A 194 20.98 -5.51 2.18
CA MET A 194 21.49 -4.14 2.05
C MET A 194 22.83 -4.07 1.31
N ARG A 195 23.76 -5.00 1.61
CA ARG A 195 25.06 -5.07 0.91
C ARG A 195 24.86 -5.40 -0.57
N LYS A 196 24.00 -6.37 -0.89
CA LYS A 196 23.65 -6.73 -2.27
C LYS A 196 23.03 -5.53 -3.01
N LYS A 197 22.02 -4.89 -2.44
CA LYS A 197 21.36 -3.72 -3.04
C LYS A 197 22.35 -2.59 -3.33
N ARG A 198 23.24 -2.27 -2.38
CA ARG A 198 24.28 -1.24 -2.59
C ARG A 198 25.22 -1.60 -3.74
N ARG A 199 25.64 -2.87 -3.82
CA ARG A 199 26.49 -3.37 -4.91
C ARG A 199 25.79 -3.27 -6.25
N ASP A 200 24.53 -3.70 -6.33
CA ASP A 200 23.76 -3.74 -7.57
C ASP A 200 23.47 -2.32 -8.09
N ILE A 201 23.23 -1.35 -7.19
CA ILE A 201 23.13 0.08 -7.54
C ILE A 201 24.48 0.60 -8.06
N LYS A 202 25.60 0.29 -7.37
CA LYS A 202 26.95 0.74 -7.78
C LYS A 202 27.35 0.17 -9.16
N GLN A 203 26.86 -1.02 -9.49
CA GLN A 203 27.12 -1.69 -10.77
C GLN A 203 26.10 -1.35 -11.87
N GLY A 204 25.17 -0.41 -11.60
CA GLY A 204 24.13 0.01 -12.56
C GLY A 204 23.05 -1.03 -12.84
N ARG A 205 23.02 -2.15 -12.09
CA ARG A 205 22.01 -3.20 -12.25
C ARG A 205 20.67 -2.84 -11.63
N LEU A 206 20.68 -1.92 -10.66
CA LEU A 206 19.48 -1.37 -10.03
C LEU A 206 19.52 0.16 -10.09
N LYS A 207 18.40 0.76 -10.51
CA LYS A 207 18.20 2.21 -10.44
C LYS A 207 18.10 2.63 -8.98
N LYS A 208 18.80 3.71 -8.62
CA LYS A 208 18.71 4.27 -7.27
C LYS A 208 17.35 4.96 -7.11
N THR A 209 16.62 4.59 -6.08
CA THR A 209 15.36 5.22 -5.68
C THR A 209 15.54 6.02 -4.40
N SER A 210 14.74 7.07 -4.21
CA SER A 210 14.86 7.94 -3.04
C SER A 210 14.34 7.27 -1.76
N GLY A 211 13.36 6.36 -1.88
CA GLY A 211 12.62 5.79 -0.77
C GLY A 211 11.72 6.80 -0.06
N THR A 212 11.59 8.01 -0.63
CA THR A 212 10.80 9.12 -0.09
C THR A 212 9.32 8.88 -0.38
N LEU A 213 8.44 9.41 0.46
CA LEU A 213 7.02 9.45 0.19
C LEU A 213 6.74 10.52 -0.89
N CYS A 214 5.96 10.15 -1.89
CA CYS A 214 5.57 11.01 -3.00
C CYS A 214 4.04 11.03 -3.14
N SER A 215 3.54 12.13 -3.66
CA SER A 215 2.16 12.33 -4.09
C SER A 215 2.17 13.10 -5.42
N LEU A 216 1.05 13.69 -5.82
CA LEU A 216 0.91 14.59 -6.96
C LEU A 216 0.28 15.90 -6.50
N ALA A 217 0.46 16.97 -7.24
CA ALA A 217 -0.01 18.30 -6.85
C ALA A 217 -1.53 18.33 -6.59
N GLY A 218 -2.32 17.70 -7.42
CA GLY A 218 -3.77 17.56 -7.24
C GLY A 218 -4.17 16.28 -6.51
N GLY A 219 -3.22 15.58 -5.88
CA GLY A 219 -3.45 14.30 -5.22
C GLY A 219 -3.25 13.09 -6.14
N LEU A 220 -3.37 11.90 -5.58
CA LEU A 220 -3.19 10.64 -6.33
C LEU A 220 -4.25 10.45 -7.42
N GLY A 221 -5.38 11.15 -7.33
CA GLY A 221 -6.40 11.20 -8.38
C GLY A 221 -5.86 11.68 -9.72
N ASP A 222 -4.85 12.55 -9.74
CA ASP A 222 -4.21 13.00 -10.99
C ASP A 222 -3.65 11.81 -11.79
N PHE A 223 -3.08 10.81 -11.10
CA PHE A 223 -2.58 9.60 -11.77
C PHE A 223 -3.72 8.79 -12.38
N THR A 224 -4.80 8.59 -11.64
CA THR A 224 -5.92 7.75 -12.10
C THR A 224 -6.65 8.39 -13.28
N ASP A 225 -6.81 9.71 -13.22
CA ASP A 225 -7.41 10.50 -14.30
C ASP A 225 -6.54 10.49 -15.56
N ALA A 226 -5.23 10.75 -15.41
CA ALA A 226 -4.29 10.73 -16.54
C ALA A 226 -4.18 9.34 -17.18
N ALA A 227 -4.17 8.27 -16.37
CA ALA A 227 -4.13 6.91 -16.89
C ALA A 227 -5.42 6.54 -17.66
N ALA A 228 -6.58 6.92 -17.14
CA ALA A 228 -7.85 6.72 -17.84
C ALA A 228 -7.91 7.54 -19.15
N GLN A 229 -7.49 8.80 -19.12
CA GLN A 229 -7.38 9.63 -20.32
C GLN A 229 -6.40 9.05 -21.35
N ASN A 230 -5.26 8.52 -20.91
CA ASN A 230 -4.31 7.85 -21.78
C ASN A 230 -4.93 6.64 -22.49
N LEU A 231 -5.79 5.86 -21.83
CA LEU A 231 -6.52 4.75 -22.46
C LEU A 231 -7.57 5.21 -23.45
N GLY A 232 -8.11 6.43 -23.33
CA GLY A 232 -9.11 6.98 -24.22
C GLY A 232 -10.39 6.13 -24.29
N ALA A 233 -10.87 5.81 -25.49
CA ALA A 233 -12.07 4.98 -25.68
C ALA A 233 -11.96 3.55 -25.13
N ASN A 234 -10.75 3.10 -24.86
CA ASN A 234 -10.52 1.79 -24.27
C ASN A 234 -10.65 1.78 -22.72
N TYR A 235 -10.80 2.95 -22.08
CA TYR A 235 -11.29 3.05 -20.71
C TYR A 235 -12.82 3.07 -20.74
N ARG A 236 -13.45 2.06 -20.17
CA ARG A 236 -14.91 1.89 -20.13
C ARG A 236 -15.40 2.04 -18.69
N GLY A 237 -15.51 3.28 -18.21
CA GLY A 237 -16.12 3.63 -16.92
C GLY A 237 -17.65 3.50 -16.95
N GLY A 238 -18.27 3.29 -15.79
CA GLY A 238 -19.71 3.04 -15.65
C GLY A 238 -20.17 1.69 -16.20
N GLN A 239 -19.24 0.80 -16.57
CA GLN A 239 -19.55 -0.50 -17.17
C GLN A 239 -19.23 -1.66 -16.21
N ALA A 240 -20.22 -2.02 -15.39
CA ALA A 240 -20.13 -3.16 -14.50
C ALA A 240 -20.28 -4.47 -15.27
N LEU A 241 -19.27 -5.32 -15.23
CA LEU A 241 -19.35 -6.67 -15.80
C LEU A 241 -20.10 -7.62 -14.85
N GLU A 242 -20.89 -8.50 -15.44
CA GLU A 242 -21.67 -9.53 -14.71
C GLU A 242 -20.89 -10.82 -14.54
N ALA A 243 -20.19 -11.24 -15.59
CA ALA A 243 -19.42 -12.47 -15.62
C ALA A 243 -18.28 -12.38 -16.63
N VAL A 244 -17.34 -13.28 -16.49
CA VAL A 244 -16.36 -13.63 -17.52
C VAL A 244 -16.46 -15.11 -17.83
N THR A 245 -16.31 -15.48 -19.11
CA THR A 245 -16.31 -16.88 -19.54
C THR A 245 -15.12 -17.14 -20.44
N ARG A 246 -14.81 -18.40 -20.68
CA ARG A 246 -13.78 -18.78 -21.63
C ARG A 246 -14.39 -19.56 -22.78
N GLU A 247 -14.17 -19.07 -23.99
CA GLU A 247 -14.64 -19.69 -25.22
C GLU A 247 -13.46 -19.88 -26.17
N GLY A 248 -12.99 -21.11 -26.29
CA GLY A 248 -11.75 -21.43 -27.02
C GLY A 248 -10.55 -20.67 -26.47
N ASP A 249 -9.91 -19.89 -27.34
CA ASP A 249 -8.72 -19.09 -26.99
C ASP A 249 -9.05 -17.70 -26.42
N PHE A 250 -10.35 -17.36 -26.28
CA PHE A 250 -10.80 -16.05 -25.87
C PHE A 250 -11.45 -16.05 -24.50
N TRP A 251 -11.24 -14.97 -23.77
CA TRP A 251 -12.06 -14.56 -22.66
C TRP A 251 -13.21 -13.68 -23.19
N GLU A 252 -14.42 -14.01 -22.82
CA GLU A 252 -15.61 -13.23 -23.09
C GLU A 252 -16.03 -12.46 -21.85
N LEU A 253 -16.30 -11.17 -22.03
CA LEU A 253 -16.75 -10.28 -20.97
C LEU A 253 -18.22 -9.97 -21.16
N HIS A 254 -19.02 -10.21 -20.11
CA HIS A 254 -20.49 -10.13 -20.19
C HIS A 254 -21.03 -8.93 -19.40
N GLN A 255 -21.95 -8.22 -20.03
CA GLN A 255 -22.72 -7.12 -19.44
C GLN A 255 -24.15 -7.15 -20.00
N ALA A 256 -25.16 -6.99 -19.11
CA ALA A 256 -26.58 -7.02 -19.47
C ALA A 256 -26.98 -8.26 -20.33
N GLY A 257 -26.41 -9.42 -19.96
CA GLY A 257 -26.67 -10.69 -20.66
C GLY A 257 -26.01 -10.83 -22.04
N ALA A 258 -25.22 -9.85 -22.51
CA ALA A 258 -24.54 -9.87 -23.80
C ALA A 258 -23.02 -9.90 -23.66
N VAL A 259 -22.31 -10.47 -24.63
CA VAL A 259 -20.85 -10.37 -24.73
C VAL A 259 -20.48 -8.99 -25.28
N VAL A 260 -19.80 -8.18 -24.48
CA VAL A 260 -19.43 -6.81 -24.84
C VAL A 260 -17.99 -6.68 -25.35
N ALA A 261 -17.11 -7.64 -25.05
CA ALA A 261 -15.76 -7.71 -25.55
C ALA A 261 -15.20 -9.14 -25.50
N ARG A 262 -14.18 -9.39 -26.33
CA ARG A 262 -13.35 -10.60 -26.29
C ARG A 262 -11.88 -10.22 -26.14
N ALA A 263 -11.10 -11.03 -25.41
CA ALA A 263 -9.67 -10.82 -25.25
C ALA A 263 -8.91 -12.14 -25.16
N HIS A 264 -7.66 -12.15 -25.62
CA HIS A 264 -6.77 -13.31 -25.45
C HIS A 264 -6.34 -13.49 -23.99
N HIS A 265 -6.16 -12.38 -23.26
CA HIS A 265 -5.75 -12.39 -21.86
C HIS A 265 -6.76 -11.61 -21.00
N LEU A 266 -6.97 -12.09 -19.78
CA LEU A 266 -7.80 -11.44 -18.78
C LEU A 266 -6.98 -11.09 -17.55
N VAL A 267 -7.08 -9.83 -17.09
CA VAL A 267 -6.53 -9.38 -15.82
C VAL A 267 -7.68 -8.93 -14.92
N LEU A 268 -7.84 -9.63 -13.78
CA LEU A 268 -8.77 -9.20 -12.74
C LEU A 268 -8.01 -8.36 -11.70
N ALA A 269 -8.26 -7.05 -11.72
CA ALA A 269 -7.69 -6.08 -10.79
C ALA A 269 -8.74 -5.58 -9.78
N THR A 270 -9.75 -6.40 -9.53
CA THR A 270 -10.83 -6.16 -8.58
C THR A 270 -10.53 -6.75 -7.22
N PRO A 271 -11.21 -6.32 -6.12
CA PRO A 271 -11.14 -7.00 -4.85
C PRO A 271 -11.48 -8.49 -4.98
N ALA A 272 -10.87 -9.34 -4.16
CA ALA A 272 -11.01 -10.80 -4.25
C ALA A 272 -12.46 -11.28 -4.30
N ARG A 273 -13.36 -10.67 -3.51
CA ARG A 273 -14.79 -10.98 -3.52
C ARG A 273 -15.45 -10.71 -4.87
N GLU A 274 -15.09 -9.60 -5.54
CA GLU A 274 -15.61 -9.29 -6.88
C GLU A 274 -15.01 -10.21 -7.94
N SER A 275 -13.71 -10.51 -7.82
CA SER A 275 -13.05 -11.50 -8.68
C SER A 275 -13.74 -12.87 -8.55
N ALA A 276 -14.09 -13.29 -7.32
CA ALA A 276 -14.82 -14.53 -7.07
C ALA A 276 -16.19 -14.57 -7.79
N ARG A 277 -16.93 -13.45 -7.74
CA ARG A 277 -18.22 -13.33 -8.43
C ARG A 277 -18.06 -13.48 -9.95
N LEU A 278 -17.11 -12.77 -10.53
CA LEU A 278 -16.84 -12.81 -11.97
C LEU A 278 -16.38 -14.18 -12.44
N LEU A 279 -15.58 -14.89 -11.63
CA LEU A 279 -15.04 -16.22 -11.94
C LEU A 279 -16.04 -17.36 -11.76
N GLY A 280 -17.22 -17.10 -11.21
CA GLY A 280 -18.23 -18.14 -10.92
C GLY A 280 -18.63 -18.97 -12.13
N ALA A 281 -18.63 -18.37 -13.33
CA ALA A 281 -18.91 -19.06 -14.60
C ALA A 281 -17.69 -19.79 -15.19
N VAL A 282 -16.47 -19.48 -14.73
CA VAL A 282 -15.22 -20.10 -15.21
C VAL A 282 -14.91 -21.37 -14.44
N GLY A 283 -15.04 -21.32 -13.10
CA GLY A 283 -14.77 -22.48 -12.26
C GLY A 283 -15.14 -22.23 -10.81
N LYS A 284 -16.01 -23.10 -10.28
CA LYS A 284 -16.52 -22.99 -8.90
C LYS A 284 -15.41 -23.03 -7.84
N GLU A 285 -14.41 -23.90 -8.03
CA GLU A 285 -13.30 -24.04 -7.08
C GLU A 285 -12.47 -22.76 -6.99
N LEU A 286 -12.11 -22.16 -8.13
CA LEU A 286 -11.36 -20.91 -8.18
C LEU A 286 -12.14 -19.75 -7.55
N ALA A 287 -13.43 -19.66 -7.84
CA ALA A 287 -14.32 -18.67 -7.25
C ALA A 287 -14.43 -18.85 -5.73
N GLN A 288 -14.55 -20.09 -5.23
CA GLN A 288 -14.59 -20.39 -3.81
C GLN A 288 -13.29 -19.97 -3.11
N VAL A 289 -12.12 -20.30 -3.67
CA VAL A 289 -10.83 -19.90 -3.11
C VAL A 289 -10.73 -18.38 -3.04
N ALA A 290 -11.08 -17.65 -4.09
CA ALA A 290 -11.07 -16.19 -4.09
C ALA A 290 -12.05 -15.60 -3.06
N ALA A 291 -13.20 -16.22 -2.83
CA ALA A 291 -14.18 -15.77 -1.85
C ALA A 291 -13.72 -15.94 -0.40
N THR A 292 -12.76 -16.82 -0.12
CA THR A 292 -12.20 -17.01 1.23
C THR A 292 -11.25 -15.90 1.65
N ILE A 293 -10.78 -15.07 0.71
CA ILE A 293 -9.84 -13.97 1.01
C ILE A 293 -10.60 -12.82 1.67
N PRO A 294 -10.40 -12.56 2.97
CA PRO A 294 -11.14 -11.53 3.69
C PRO A 294 -10.68 -10.14 3.26
N GLY A 295 -11.62 -9.22 3.13
CA GLY A 295 -11.35 -7.80 3.02
C GLY A 295 -11.31 -7.14 4.40
N ASN A 296 -10.46 -6.13 4.57
CA ASN A 296 -10.46 -5.28 5.75
C ASN A 296 -11.19 -3.97 5.47
N ASN A 297 -11.97 -3.49 6.43
CA ASN A 297 -12.63 -2.20 6.36
C ASN A 297 -11.78 -1.16 7.08
N LEU A 298 -11.48 -0.08 6.40
CA LEU A 298 -10.72 1.05 6.93
C LEU A 298 -11.46 2.33 6.57
N CYS A 299 -11.63 3.19 7.56
CA CYS A 299 -12.21 4.51 7.37
C CYS A 299 -11.12 5.57 7.52
N VAL A 300 -11.13 6.56 6.63
CA VAL A 300 -10.29 7.75 6.74
C VAL A 300 -11.18 8.93 7.02
N VAL A 301 -10.94 9.60 8.13
CA VAL A 301 -11.62 10.85 8.50
C VAL A 301 -10.61 11.99 8.38
N THR A 302 -10.90 12.95 7.52
CA THR A 302 -10.06 14.12 7.33
C THR A 302 -10.75 15.35 7.94
N GLY A 303 -9.99 16.13 8.70
CA GLY A 303 -10.43 17.41 9.24
C GLY A 303 -9.37 18.48 9.03
N ALA A 304 -9.82 19.73 8.94
CA ALA A 304 -8.96 20.89 8.84
C ALA A 304 -9.28 21.92 9.94
N TRP A 305 -8.26 22.58 10.43
CA TRP A 305 -8.34 23.62 11.48
C TRP A 305 -7.44 24.77 11.12
N ARG A 306 -7.76 25.95 11.63
CA ARG A 306 -6.82 27.07 11.54
C ARG A 306 -5.57 26.74 12.35
N ARG A 307 -4.40 27.12 11.83
CA ARG A 307 -3.11 26.85 12.48
C ARG A 307 -3.04 27.38 13.91
N ASP A 308 -3.63 28.55 14.17
CA ASP A 308 -3.68 29.21 15.49
C ASP A 308 -4.54 28.47 16.53
N GLN A 309 -5.45 27.61 16.11
CA GLN A 309 -6.31 26.78 16.99
C GLN A 309 -5.63 25.50 17.46
N VAL A 310 -4.51 25.11 16.86
CA VAL A 310 -3.80 23.86 17.15
C VAL A 310 -2.50 24.15 17.87
N GLN A 311 -2.43 23.83 19.16
CA GLN A 311 -1.25 24.09 19.99
C GLN A 311 -0.02 23.21 19.62
N HIS A 312 -0.26 21.99 19.13
CA HIS A 312 0.80 21.07 18.76
C HIS A 312 1.50 21.52 17.46
N GLU A 313 2.84 21.47 17.43
CA GLU A 313 3.62 21.92 16.27
C GLU A 313 3.41 21.11 15.00
N LEU A 314 2.99 19.86 15.11
CA LEU A 314 2.74 18.90 14.01
C LEU A 314 3.95 18.65 13.11
N GLN A 315 5.17 18.79 13.63
CA GLN A 315 6.42 18.63 12.88
C GLN A 315 6.86 17.16 12.78
N SER A 316 5.96 16.29 12.30
CA SER A 316 6.25 14.88 12.07
C SER A 316 5.26 14.30 11.06
N PHE A 317 5.47 13.05 10.67
CA PHE A 317 4.50 12.30 9.85
C PHE A 317 3.14 12.16 10.54
N GLY A 318 3.18 12.08 11.88
CA GLY A 318 2.05 11.75 12.71
C GLY A 318 2.38 10.59 13.66
N PHE A 319 1.35 9.90 14.11
CA PHE A 319 1.54 8.79 15.03
C PHE A 319 0.69 7.57 14.67
N ILE A 320 1.14 6.40 15.12
CA ILE A 320 0.39 5.15 15.09
C ILE A 320 -0.01 4.83 16.52
N ALA A 321 -1.26 4.48 16.74
CA ALA A 321 -1.74 4.06 18.04
C ALA A 321 -1.52 2.54 18.21
N LEU A 322 -1.02 2.14 19.38
CA LEU A 322 -0.93 0.72 19.71
C LEU A 322 -2.33 0.17 20.03
N ARG A 323 -2.55 -1.09 19.73
CA ARG A 323 -3.80 -1.77 20.11
C ARG A 323 -3.96 -1.81 21.63
N ASN A 324 -5.20 -1.84 22.10
CA ASN A 324 -5.57 -1.99 23.52
C ASN A 324 -5.28 -0.78 24.44
N HIS A 325 -5.27 0.42 23.90
CA HIS A 325 -5.11 1.66 24.68
C HIS A 325 -6.42 2.48 24.84
N GLY A 326 -7.59 1.87 24.56
CA GLY A 326 -8.90 2.54 24.71
C GLY A 326 -9.23 3.59 23.63
N PHE A 327 -8.39 3.70 22.62
CA PHE A 327 -8.49 4.67 21.55
C PHE A 327 -8.86 3.97 20.23
N ARG A 328 -9.95 4.40 19.55
CA ARG A 328 -10.42 3.76 18.31
C ARG A 328 -9.49 3.98 17.12
N PRO A 329 -8.93 5.18 16.89
CA PRO A 329 -8.06 5.42 15.76
C PRO A 329 -6.83 4.52 15.75
N LEU A 330 -6.48 4.03 14.57
CA LEU A 330 -5.23 3.30 14.30
C LEU A 330 -4.02 4.23 14.26
N GLY A 331 -4.26 5.49 13.92
CA GLY A 331 -3.25 6.53 13.86
C GLY A 331 -3.75 7.81 13.23
N VAL A 332 -2.90 8.82 13.27
CA VAL A 332 -3.15 10.14 12.69
C VAL A 332 -1.97 10.53 11.82
N GLN A 333 -2.24 11.02 10.61
CA GLN A 333 -1.26 11.60 9.70
C GLN A 333 -1.43 13.12 9.67
N TYR A 334 -0.34 13.85 9.77
CA TYR A 334 -0.31 15.31 9.69
C TYR A 334 -0.13 15.73 8.23
N ALA A 335 -1.22 15.63 7.44
CA ALA A 335 -1.18 15.73 5.98
C ALA A 335 -0.58 17.05 5.49
N SER A 336 -0.97 18.19 6.09
CA SER A 336 -0.41 19.51 5.76
C SER A 336 1.06 19.66 6.10
N SER A 337 1.59 18.89 7.06
CA SER A 337 3.03 18.90 7.37
C SER A 337 3.83 18.03 6.38
N ILE A 338 3.23 16.96 5.90
CA ILE A 338 3.83 16.05 4.93
C ILE A 338 3.85 16.68 3.54
N PHE A 339 2.71 17.22 3.10
CA PHE A 339 2.52 17.88 1.81
C PHE A 339 1.90 19.27 2.00
N PRO A 340 2.69 20.29 2.38
CA PRO A 340 2.18 21.62 2.66
C PRO A 340 1.44 22.25 1.48
N ASP A 341 1.85 21.95 0.26
CA ASP A 341 1.28 22.49 -0.97
C ASP A 341 -0.14 21.95 -1.28
N GLN A 342 -0.62 21.00 -0.46
CA GLN A 342 -1.98 20.42 -0.56
C GLN A 342 -2.97 21.03 0.42
N SER A 343 -2.62 22.11 1.12
CA SER A 343 -3.48 22.81 2.08
C SER A 343 -3.20 24.31 2.07
N PRO A 344 -4.19 25.18 2.38
CA PRO A 344 -3.93 26.58 2.62
C PRO A 344 -2.88 26.79 3.73
N SER A 345 -2.03 27.81 3.59
CA SER A 345 -0.85 28.02 4.45
C SER A 345 -1.19 28.33 5.92
N ASP A 346 -2.37 28.87 6.19
CA ASP A 346 -2.88 29.19 7.52
C ASP A 346 -3.69 28.07 8.16
N MET A 347 -3.81 26.92 7.45
CA MET A 347 -4.60 25.77 7.88
C MET A 347 -3.72 24.56 8.18
N VAL A 348 -4.21 23.67 9.00
CA VAL A 348 -3.64 22.34 9.24
C VAL A 348 -4.67 21.28 8.86
N GLN A 349 -4.21 20.24 8.15
CA GLN A 349 -5.02 19.12 7.75
C GLN A 349 -4.52 17.84 8.44
N LEU A 350 -5.42 17.18 9.14
CA LEU A 350 -5.16 15.90 9.82
C LEU A 350 -6.00 14.80 9.20
N ARG A 351 -5.40 13.63 9.04
CA ARG A 351 -6.10 12.42 8.58
C ARG A 351 -6.03 11.37 9.66
N VAL A 352 -7.20 10.92 10.09
CA VAL A 352 -7.39 9.90 11.13
C VAL A 352 -7.79 8.59 10.46
N LEU A 353 -7.04 7.53 10.72
CA LEU A 353 -7.35 6.18 10.25
C LEU A 353 -8.08 5.43 11.36
N VAL A 354 -9.25 4.85 11.01
CA VAL A 354 -10.14 4.13 11.97
C VAL A 354 -10.48 2.75 11.43
#